data_dc8bb3662e4e85bee246ddb5b46ad0bc
#
_entry.id   dc8bb3662e4e85bee246ddb5b46ad0bc
#
_cell.length_a   1.000
_cell.length_b   1.000
_cell.length_c   1.000
_cell.angle_alpha   90.00
_cell.angle_beta   90.00
_cell.angle_gamma   90.00
#
_symmetry.space_group_name_H-M   'P 1'
#
loop_
_entity.id
_entity.type
_entity.pdbx_description
1 polymer ?
#
loop_
_entity_poly.entity_id
_entity_poly.type
_entity_poly.pdbx_seq_one_letter_code
_entity_poly.pdbx_strand_id
1 'polypeptide(L)'
;MTDYTELAAEPTGRVVCVDGCADGWFAVWTDGEDLKHGLYETVPDLLAAHGEADRLLVDIPIGLASSDPRECDRLARQRLGARGVSVFPAPCRAVVEYRQQAGEAASYDRANELQREHLGSGISQQAWNITDKIAAMDRSLREVSPTVDVIESHPELCFARLNRGYPIAHPKSGDTGRAARFAVLDTVLNGWASIYNDACNEYYRKEVARDDIVDALVLCAAAQQPLTSLPAQPPDDERGLPMRIVAPDIDPAWSRYVDLAER
;
A
#
# COMPACT_ATOMS: atom_id res chain seq x y z
N MET A 1 -11.50 13.42 14.61
CA MET A 1 -10.04 13.40 14.93
C MET A 1 -9.71 11.95 15.14
N THR A 2 -9.11 11.32 14.15
CA THR A 2 -8.79 9.89 14.20
C THR A 2 -7.74 9.68 15.27
N ASP A 3 -7.98 8.77 16.21
CA ASP A 3 -7.04 8.44 17.28
C ASP A 3 -5.95 7.52 16.70
N TYR A 4 -4.75 8.06 16.47
CA TYR A 4 -3.62 7.33 15.93
C TYR A 4 -2.91 6.43 16.96
N THR A 5 -3.40 6.37 18.21
CA THR A 5 -2.87 5.45 19.24
C THR A 5 -3.13 3.99 18.89
N GLU A 6 -4.17 3.69 18.12
CA GLU A 6 -4.48 2.33 17.68
C GLU A 6 -3.43 1.74 16.71
N LEU A 7 -2.70 2.57 15.95
CA LEU A 7 -1.63 2.10 15.08
C LEU A 7 -0.42 1.58 15.85
N ALA A 8 -0.15 2.16 17.03
CA ALA A 8 0.97 1.78 17.88
C ALA A 8 0.76 0.49 18.67
N ALA A 9 -0.47 -0.04 18.67
CA ALA A 9 -0.78 -1.31 19.33
C ALA A 9 -0.59 -2.49 18.35
N GLU A 10 -0.13 -3.62 18.87
CA GLU A 10 -0.19 -4.88 18.13
C GLU A 10 -1.65 -5.30 17.97
N PRO A 11 -2.04 -5.81 16.79
CA PRO A 11 -3.39 -6.32 16.59
C PRO A 11 -3.62 -7.57 17.46
N THR A 12 -4.83 -7.75 17.97
CA THR A 12 -5.21 -8.90 18.79
C THR A 12 -5.98 -9.96 18.02
N GLY A 13 -6.44 -9.60 16.82
CA GLY A 13 -7.25 -10.46 15.95
C GLY A 13 -6.66 -10.56 14.54
N ARG A 14 -7.58 -10.65 13.56
CA ARG A 14 -7.23 -10.84 12.15
C ARG A 14 -6.64 -9.57 11.55
N VAL A 15 -5.53 -9.72 10.85
CA VAL A 15 -5.02 -8.69 9.93
C VAL A 15 -5.17 -9.16 8.49
N VAL A 16 -5.48 -8.24 7.58
CA VAL A 16 -5.67 -8.49 6.16
C VAL A 16 -4.76 -7.59 5.36
N CYS A 17 -4.10 -8.12 4.33
CA CYS A 17 -3.08 -7.41 3.58
C CYS A 17 -3.26 -7.64 2.10
N VAL A 18 -3.32 -6.58 1.34
CA VAL A 18 -3.89 -6.60 0.00
C VAL A 18 -2.97 -5.91 -0.99
N ASP A 19 -2.79 -6.53 -2.14
CA ASP A 19 -2.20 -5.89 -3.32
C ASP A 19 -3.17 -5.93 -4.50
N GLY A 20 -3.15 -4.89 -5.32
CA GLY A 20 -3.94 -4.81 -6.54
C GLY A 20 -3.28 -5.60 -7.67
N CYS A 21 -3.93 -6.67 -8.15
CA CYS A 21 -3.47 -7.51 -9.25
C CYS A 21 -4.33 -7.35 -10.51
N ALA A 22 -4.02 -8.06 -11.60
CA ALA A 22 -4.73 -7.88 -12.86
C ALA A 22 -6.23 -8.20 -12.75
N ASP A 23 -6.58 -9.29 -12.07
CA ASP A 23 -7.97 -9.77 -11.98
C ASP A 23 -8.68 -9.28 -10.69
N GLY A 24 -8.13 -8.28 -9.98
CA GLY A 24 -8.78 -7.72 -8.80
C GLY A 24 -7.81 -7.40 -7.68
N TRP A 25 -8.06 -7.96 -6.49
CA TRP A 25 -7.35 -7.70 -5.25
C TRP A 25 -6.91 -9.00 -4.62
N PHE A 26 -5.61 -9.25 -4.61
CA PHE A 26 -5.04 -10.41 -3.94
C PHE A 26 -4.83 -10.09 -2.47
N ALA A 27 -5.38 -10.90 -1.59
CA ALA A 27 -5.30 -10.73 -0.15
C ALA A 27 -4.58 -11.91 0.53
N VAL A 28 -3.80 -11.59 1.55
CA VAL A 28 -3.26 -12.53 2.53
C VAL A 28 -3.76 -12.11 3.91
N TRP A 29 -4.21 -13.03 4.74
CA TRP A 29 -4.68 -12.70 6.08
C TRP A 29 -4.29 -13.74 7.12
N THR A 30 -4.26 -13.33 8.39
CA THR A 30 -4.08 -14.23 9.53
C THR A 30 -5.41 -14.90 9.91
N ASP A 31 -5.36 -16.20 10.23
CA ASP A 31 -6.45 -16.97 10.78
C ASP A 31 -5.93 -17.81 11.96
N GLY A 32 -5.92 -17.22 13.14
CA GLY A 32 -5.15 -17.73 14.28
C GLY A 32 -3.64 -17.67 13.99
N GLU A 33 -2.96 -18.82 14.10
CA GLU A 33 -1.53 -18.94 13.79
C GLU A 33 -1.26 -19.20 12.29
N ASP A 34 -2.31 -19.52 11.51
CA ASP A 34 -2.19 -19.83 10.10
C ASP A 34 -2.33 -18.58 9.23
N LEU A 35 -1.78 -18.66 8.01
CA LEU A 35 -2.02 -17.70 6.95
C LEU A 35 -2.97 -18.29 5.92
N LYS A 36 -3.79 -17.42 5.33
CA LYS A 36 -4.68 -17.75 4.20
C LYS A 36 -4.54 -16.70 3.11
N HIS A 37 -4.98 -17.03 1.92
CA HIS A 37 -5.02 -16.10 0.79
C HIS A 37 -6.31 -16.24 -0.02
N GLY A 38 -6.60 -15.23 -0.82
CA GLY A 38 -7.73 -15.23 -1.72
C GLY A 38 -7.66 -14.09 -2.73
N LEU A 39 -8.46 -14.23 -3.79
CA LEU A 39 -8.60 -13.22 -4.84
C LEU A 39 -10.03 -12.67 -4.82
N TYR A 40 -10.16 -11.35 -4.80
CA TYR A 40 -11.43 -10.64 -4.78
C TYR A 40 -11.53 -9.77 -6.03
N GLU A 41 -12.63 -9.91 -6.77
CA GLU A 41 -12.83 -9.16 -8.01
C GLU A 41 -13.01 -7.66 -7.73
N THR A 42 -13.75 -7.33 -6.65
CA THR A 42 -14.09 -5.95 -6.31
C THR A 42 -13.70 -5.58 -4.88
N VAL A 43 -13.54 -4.28 -4.61
CA VAL A 43 -13.31 -3.77 -3.25
C VAL A 43 -14.49 -4.07 -2.30
N PRO A 44 -15.76 -3.93 -2.71
CA PRO A 44 -16.90 -4.34 -1.89
C PRO A 44 -16.85 -5.81 -1.47
N ASP A 45 -16.47 -6.74 -2.36
CA ASP A 45 -16.35 -8.17 -2.02
C ASP A 45 -15.23 -8.40 -0.98
N LEU A 46 -14.09 -7.74 -1.17
CA LEU A 46 -12.98 -7.77 -0.21
C LEU A 46 -13.42 -7.26 1.16
N LEU A 47 -14.08 -6.11 1.22
CA LEU A 47 -14.54 -5.52 2.48
C LEU A 47 -15.64 -6.35 3.15
N ALA A 48 -16.55 -6.95 2.38
CA ALA A 48 -17.59 -7.84 2.90
C ALA A 48 -17.00 -9.12 3.53
N ALA A 49 -15.92 -9.67 2.93
CA ALA A 49 -15.26 -10.86 3.45
C ALA A 49 -14.42 -10.61 4.71
N HIS A 50 -13.97 -9.36 4.92
CA HIS A 50 -12.99 -9.01 5.96
C HIS A 50 -13.42 -7.86 6.88
N GLY A 51 -14.70 -7.52 6.92
CA GLY A 51 -15.21 -6.40 7.72
C GLY A 51 -15.00 -6.52 9.24
N GLU A 52 -14.69 -7.72 9.74
CA GLU A 52 -14.40 -7.98 11.16
C GLU A 52 -12.91 -8.05 11.49
N ALA A 53 -12.03 -7.69 10.53
CA ALA A 53 -10.59 -7.66 10.78
C ALA A 53 -10.22 -6.45 11.66
N ASP A 54 -9.15 -6.58 12.45
CA ASP A 54 -8.63 -5.46 13.26
C ASP A 54 -8.09 -4.34 12.36
N ARG A 55 -7.42 -4.71 11.26
CA ARG A 55 -6.92 -3.77 10.25
C ARG A 55 -6.76 -4.43 8.88
N LEU A 56 -6.85 -3.61 7.84
CA LEU A 56 -6.57 -4.00 6.47
C LEU A 56 -5.51 -3.06 5.90
N LEU A 57 -4.33 -3.60 5.59
CA LEU A 57 -3.28 -2.85 4.86
C LEU A 57 -3.39 -3.09 3.37
N VAL A 58 -3.27 -2.04 2.58
CA VAL A 58 -3.35 -2.15 1.11
C VAL A 58 -2.27 -1.34 0.42
N ASP A 59 -1.65 -1.92 -0.64
CA ASP A 59 -0.70 -1.20 -1.52
C ASP A 59 -1.45 -0.42 -2.61
N ILE A 60 -2.18 0.61 -2.16
CA ILE A 60 -2.86 1.55 -3.05
C ILE A 60 -2.99 2.91 -2.36
N PRO A 61 -2.81 4.04 -3.07
CA PRO A 61 -3.00 5.36 -2.48
C PRO A 61 -4.41 5.58 -1.93
N ILE A 62 -4.48 6.01 -0.66
CA ILE A 62 -5.71 6.43 0.03
C ILE A 62 -5.59 7.90 0.42
N GLY A 63 -6.68 8.67 0.21
CA GLY A 63 -6.64 10.12 0.32
C GLY A 63 -5.92 10.76 -0.87
N LEU A 64 -6.62 11.62 -1.59
CA LEU A 64 -6.17 12.17 -2.87
C LEU A 64 -5.99 13.68 -2.78
N ALA A 65 -4.77 14.14 -3.08
CA ALA A 65 -4.44 15.56 -3.09
C ALA A 65 -5.20 16.33 -4.18
N SER A 66 -5.57 17.57 -3.88
CA SER A 66 -6.25 18.46 -4.84
C SER A 66 -5.35 19.62 -5.33
N SER A 67 -4.38 20.05 -4.54
CA SER A 67 -3.53 21.21 -4.87
C SER A 67 -2.04 20.98 -4.65
N ASP A 68 -1.65 20.28 -3.60
CA ASP A 68 -0.26 20.04 -3.25
C ASP A 68 0.04 18.55 -3.23
N PRO A 69 1.25 18.10 -3.64
CA PRO A 69 1.62 16.69 -3.58
C PRO A 69 1.47 16.12 -2.16
N ARG A 70 1.03 14.86 -2.05
CA ARG A 70 0.90 14.16 -0.77
C ARG A 70 2.25 14.11 -0.06
N GLU A 71 2.27 14.55 1.20
CA GLU A 71 3.48 14.52 2.01
C GLU A 71 3.94 13.10 2.32
N CYS A 72 3.02 12.16 2.49
CA CYS A 72 3.32 10.75 2.71
C CYS A 72 4.17 10.16 1.59
N ASP A 73 3.87 10.45 0.31
CA ASP A 73 4.67 9.98 -0.84
C ASP A 73 6.10 10.55 -0.78
N ARG A 74 6.24 11.84 -0.46
CA ARG A 74 7.55 12.50 -0.33
C ARG A 74 8.37 11.88 0.80
N LEU A 75 7.76 11.67 1.96
CA LEU A 75 8.42 11.07 3.14
C LEU A 75 8.82 9.62 2.88
N ALA A 76 7.94 8.81 2.30
CA ALA A 76 8.24 7.43 1.93
C ALA A 76 9.44 7.35 0.95
N ARG A 77 9.47 8.23 -0.07
CA ARG A 77 10.61 8.34 -1.00
C ARG A 77 11.91 8.68 -0.29
N GLN A 78 11.89 9.64 0.65
CA GLN A 78 13.05 10.01 1.45
C GLN A 78 13.56 8.84 2.29
N ARG A 79 12.65 8.09 2.92
CA ARG A 79 13.00 6.91 3.74
C ARG A 79 13.67 5.80 2.92
N LEU A 80 13.25 5.62 1.70
CA LEU A 80 13.83 4.62 0.79
C LEU A 80 15.11 5.08 0.08
N GLY A 81 15.47 6.36 0.16
CA GLY A 81 16.69 6.90 -0.44
C GLY A 81 16.82 6.55 -1.92
N ALA A 82 17.88 5.83 -2.32
CA ALA A 82 18.06 5.41 -3.70
C ALA A 82 16.92 4.54 -4.25
N ARG A 83 16.16 3.86 -3.37
CA ARG A 83 14.98 3.07 -3.74
C ARG A 83 13.69 3.88 -3.75
N GLY A 84 13.73 5.15 -3.42
CA GLY A 84 12.58 6.05 -3.42
C GLY A 84 11.83 6.13 -4.77
N VAL A 85 12.48 5.78 -5.88
CA VAL A 85 11.85 5.67 -7.20
C VAL A 85 10.72 4.63 -7.26
N SER A 86 10.65 3.68 -6.32
CA SER A 86 9.56 2.71 -6.23
C SER A 86 8.26 3.33 -5.70
N VAL A 87 8.32 4.42 -4.97
CA VAL A 87 7.15 5.21 -4.55
C VAL A 87 6.90 6.27 -5.61
N PHE A 88 5.89 6.12 -6.42
CA PHE A 88 5.46 7.17 -7.35
C PHE A 88 4.48 8.13 -6.65
N PRO A 89 4.49 9.42 -6.99
CA PRO A 89 3.47 10.34 -6.51
C PRO A 89 2.08 9.89 -6.96
N ALA A 90 1.14 9.82 -6.03
CA ALA A 90 -0.24 9.46 -6.35
C ALA A 90 -0.88 10.45 -7.36
N PRO A 91 -1.82 10.00 -8.18
CA PRO A 91 -2.60 10.90 -9.01
C PRO A 91 -3.42 11.87 -8.14
N CYS A 92 -3.56 13.11 -8.59
CA CYS A 92 -4.44 14.07 -7.90
C CYS A 92 -5.92 13.65 -8.06
N ARG A 93 -6.77 14.20 -7.21
CA ARG A 93 -8.22 13.93 -7.22
C ARG A 93 -8.83 14.19 -8.60
N ALA A 94 -8.46 15.29 -9.25
CA ALA A 94 -8.98 15.64 -10.58
C ALA A 94 -8.66 14.57 -11.65
N VAL A 95 -7.50 13.92 -11.57
CA VAL A 95 -7.14 12.82 -12.48
C VAL A 95 -8.00 11.59 -12.23
N VAL A 96 -8.22 11.24 -10.96
CA VAL A 96 -9.04 10.08 -10.59
C VAL A 96 -10.49 10.29 -10.98
N GLU A 97 -11.05 11.47 -10.73
CA GLU A 97 -12.41 11.83 -11.15
C GLU A 97 -12.56 11.86 -12.67
N TYR A 98 -11.58 12.41 -13.39
CA TYR A 98 -11.56 12.37 -14.84
C TYR A 98 -11.58 10.92 -15.37
N ARG A 99 -10.76 10.04 -14.79
CA ARG A 99 -10.73 8.63 -15.17
C ARG A 99 -12.08 7.95 -14.96
N GLN A 100 -12.73 8.21 -13.83
CA GLN A 100 -14.05 7.67 -13.52
C GLN A 100 -15.14 8.17 -14.49
N GLN A 101 -15.09 9.45 -14.86
CA GLN A 101 -16.09 10.07 -15.75
C GLN A 101 -15.91 9.65 -17.21
N ALA A 102 -14.68 9.62 -17.68
CA ALA A 102 -14.37 9.35 -19.08
C ALA A 102 -14.27 7.83 -19.40
N GLY A 103 -14.08 6.97 -18.38
CA GLY A 103 -13.97 5.53 -18.56
C GLY A 103 -12.92 5.14 -19.60
N GLU A 104 -13.31 4.32 -20.58
CA GLU A 104 -12.41 3.88 -21.67
C GLU A 104 -11.94 5.03 -22.59
N ALA A 105 -12.67 6.15 -22.63
CA ALA A 105 -12.27 7.33 -23.39
C ALA A 105 -11.22 8.18 -22.69
N ALA A 106 -10.86 7.88 -21.44
CA ALA A 106 -9.84 8.60 -20.71
C ALA A 106 -8.46 8.43 -21.34
N SER A 107 -7.72 9.53 -21.52
CA SER A 107 -6.40 9.55 -22.11
C SER A 107 -5.33 9.93 -21.09
N TYR A 108 -4.14 9.33 -21.26
CA TYR A 108 -2.96 9.67 -20.47
C TYR A 108 -2.57 11.15 -20.62
N ASP A 109 -2.65 11.69 -21.83
CA ASP A 109 -2.28 13.09 -22.11
C ASP A 109 -3.14 14.07 -21.29
N ARG A 110 -4.46 13.87 -21.29
CA ARG A 110 -5.35 14.72 -20.50
C ARG A 110 -5.15 14.54 -18.99
N ALA A 111 -4.93 13.31 -18.53
CA ALA A 111 -4.58 13.04 -17.15
C ALA A 111 -3.28 13.75 -16.73
N ASN A 112 -2.28 13.75 -17.61
CA ASN A 112 -1.01 14.40 -17.39
C ASN A 112 -1.12 15.94 -17.36
N GLU A 113 -1.98 16.52 -18.17
CA GLU A 113 -2.34 17.94 -18.11
C GLU A 113 -2.98 18.28 -16.76
N LEU A 114 -4.02 17.56 -16.37
CA LEU A 114 -4.71 17.74 -15.09
C LEU A 114 -3.74 17.64 -13.91
N GLN A 115 -2.87 16.63 -13.90
CA GLN A 115 -1.87 16.48 -12.85
C GLN A 115 -0.94 17.68 -12.75
N ARG A 116 -0.51 18.24 -13.90
CA ARG A 116 0.34 19.44 -13.92
C ARG A 116 -0.41 20.70 -13.47
N GLU A 117 -1.67 20.84 -13.88
CA GLU A 117 -2.52 21.95 -13.47
C GLU A 117 -2.69 22.01 -11.94
N HIS A 118 -2.85 20.84 -11.29
CA HIS A 118 -3.15 20.74 -9.87
C HIS A 118 -1.90 20.59 -8.98
N LEU A 119 -0.92 19.78 -9.40
CA LEU A 119 0.25 19.45 -8.57
C LEU A 119 1.58 19.96 -9.13
N GLY A 120 1.57 20.69 -10.23
CA GLY A 120 2.81 21.24 -10.84
C GLY A 120 3.73 20.22 -11.50
N SER A 121 3.40 18.93 -11.48
CA SER A 121 4.21 17.83 -12.06
C SER A 121 3.34 16.88 -12.86
N GLY A 122 3.96 16.11 -13.78
CA GLY A 122 3.21 15.14 -14.57
C GLY A 122 2.92 13.84 -13.79
N ILE A 123 1.92 13.08 -14.27
CA ILE A 123 1.63 11.74 -13.76
C ILE A 123 2.59 10.70 -14.37
N SER A 124 3.08 9.76 -13.57
CA SER A 124 3.86 8.63 -14.09
C SER A 124 2.94 7.62 -14.81
N GLN A 125 3.51 6.87 -15.76
CA GLN A 125 2.76 5.79 -16.42
C GLN A 125 2.28 4.73 -15.42
N GLN A 126 3.05 4.47 -14.37
CA GLN A 126 2.68 3.54 -13.31
C GLN A 126 1.45 4.03 -12.54
N ALA A 127 1.44 5.29 -12.10
CA ALA A 127 0.30 5.89 -11.41
C ALA A 127 -0.95 5.90 -12.31
N TRP A 128 -0.77 6.20 -13.61
CA TRP A 128 -1.88 6.14 -14.57
C TRP A 128 -2.47 4.74 -14.70
N ASN A 129 -1.63 3.72 -14.81
CA ASN A 129 -2.07 2.34 -15.00
C ASN A 129 -2.90 1.78 -13.82
N ILE A 130 -2.70 2.31 -12.61
CA ILE A 130 -3.45 1.89 -11.42
C ILE A 130 -4.57 2.86 -11.02
N THR A 131 -4.82 3.90 -11.83
CA THR A 131 -5.82 4.94 -11.49
C THR A 131 -7.22 4.36 -11.33
N ASP A 132 -7.60 3.33 -12.09
CA ASP A 132 -8.89 2.63 -11.95
C ASP A 132 -9.02 1.93 -10.60
N LYS A 133 -7.94 1.31 -10.09
CA LYS A 133 -7.90 0.68 -8.77
C LYS A 133 -7.98 1.73 -7.65
N ILE A 134 -7.24 2.83 -7.78
CA ILE A 134 -7.33 3.98 -6.86
C ILE A 134 -8.76 4.50 -6.83
N ALA A 135 -9.39 4.67 -8.00
CA ALA A 135 -10.77 5.12 -8.12
C ALA A 135 -11.78 4.16 -7.47
N ALA A 136 -11.59 2.85 -7.62
CA ALA A 136 -12.43 1.81 -7.02
C ALA A 136 -12.31 1.83 -5.48
N MET A 137 -11.09 1.90 -4.94
CA MET A 137 -10.85 1.97 -3.51
C MET A 137 -11.43 3.26 -2.91
N ASP A 138 -11.09 4.43 -3.47
CA ASP A 138 -11.59 5.74 -3.04
C ASP A 138 -13.13 5.79 -2.99
N ARG A 139 -13.80 5.23 -4.00
CA ARG A 139 -15.27 5.15 -4.03
C ARG A 139 -15.80 4.25 -2.93
N SER A 140 -15.27 3.04 -2.80
CA SER A 140 -15.76 2.06 -1.83
C SER A 140 -15.60 2.53 -0.40
N LEU A 141 -14.47 3.16 -0.05
CA LEU A 141 -14.24 3.70 1.30
C LEU A 141 -15.23 4.82 1.66
N ARG A 142 -15.70 5.59 0.69
CA ARG A 142 -16.69 6.66 0.91
C ARG A 142 -18.14 6.16 0.95
N GLU A 143 -18.47 5.17 0.13
CA GLU A 143 -19.85 4.68 -0.02
C GLU A 143 -20.22 3.63 1.03
N VAL A 144 -19.29 2.75 1.38
CA VAL A 144 -19.55 1.60 2.26
C VAL A 144 -19.34 1.93 3.74
N SER A 145 -18.49 2.92 4.07
CA SER A 145 -18.04 3.20 5.45
C SER A 145 -17.63 1.90 6.16
N PRO A 146 -16.54 1.27 5.74
CA PRO A 146 -16.15 -0.05 6.23
C PRO A 146 -15.98 -0.04 7.75
N THR A 147 -16.33 -1.16 8.39
CA THR A 147 -16.11 -1.36 9.83
C THR A 147 -14.64 -1.61 10.15
N VAL A 148 -13.87 -2.16 9.19
CA VAL A 148 -12.42 -2.35 9.29
C VAL A 148 -11.69 -1.06 8.90
N ASP A 149 -10.62 -0.72 9.64
CA ASP A 149 -9.74 0.40 9.25
C ASP A 149 -8.88 -0.03 8.05
N VAL A 150 -9.14 0.60 6.89
CA VAL A 150 -8.39 0.36 5.64
C VAL A 150 -7.29 1.39 5.53
N ILE A 151 -6.05 0.93 5.51
CA ILE A 151 -4.88 1.79 5.65
C ILE A 151 -3.92 1.55 4.50
N GLU A 152 -3.48 2.65 3.86
CA GLU A 152 -2.42 2.59 2.86
C GLU A 152 -1.08 2.20 3.50
N SER A 153 -0.41 1.24 2.87
CA SER A 153 0.96 0.86 3.19
C SER A 153 1.74 0.61 1.90
N HIS A 154 3.06 0.55 1.97
CA HIS A 154 3.89 0.38 0.79
C HIS A 154 4.91 -0.76 1.01
N PRO A 155 4.91 -1.83 0.17
CA PRO A 155 5.73 -3.03 0.36
C PRO A 155 7.23 -2.74 0.53
N GLU A 156 7.82 -1.90 -0.33
CA GLU A 156 9.25 -1.57 -0.23
C GLU A 156 9.59 -0.85 1.08
N LEU A 157 8.67 -0.04 1.61
CA LEU A 157 8.85 0.61 2.91
C LEU A 157 8.77 -0.41 4.05
N CYS A 158 7.83 -1.35 3.97
CA CYS A 158 7.71 -2.46 4.91
C CYS A 158 8.94 -3.36 4.89
N PHE A 159 9.42 -3.75 3.70
CA PHE A 159 10.67 -4.49 3.56
C PHE A 159 11.85 -3.74 4.18
N ALA A 160 11.99 -2.44 3.92
CA ALA A 160 13.08 -1.66 4.50
C ALA A 160 13.02 -1.65 6.02
N ARG A 161 11.83 -1.49 6.60
CA ARG A 161 11.63 -1.49 8.06
C ARG A 161 11.95 -2.85 8.67
N LEU A 162 11.38 -3.92 8.12
CA LEU A 162 11.59 -5.29 8.56
C LEU A 162 13.05 -5.75 8.34
N ASN A 163 13.75 -5.17 7.38
CA ASN A 163 15.18 -5.37 7.12
C ASN A 163 16.06 -4.38 7.91
N ARG A 164 15.72 -4.10 9.17
CA ARG A 164 16.50 -3.25 10.10
C ARG A 164 16.72 -1.82 9.59
N GLY A 165 15.78 -1.26 8.83
CA GLY A 165 15.86 0.08 8.27
C GLY A 165 16.60 0.18 6.93
N TYR A 166 17.10 -0.94 6.36
CA TYR A 166 17.84 -0.93 5.11
C TYR A 166 16.96 -1.34 3.92
N PRO A 167 16.73 -0.43 2.93
CA PRO A 167 16.04 -0.78 1.71
C PRO A 167 16.75 -1.91 0.95
N ILE A 168 15.98 -2.80 0.33
CA ILE A 168 16.53 -3.86 -0.51
C ILE A 168 17.07 -3.23 -1.80
N ALA A 169 18.38 -3.34 -2.02
CA ALA A 169 19.07 -2.64 -3.12
C ALA A 169 18.62 -3.12 -4.52
N HIS A 170 18.24 -4.40 -4.64
CA HIS A 170 17.91 -5.04 -5.91
C HIS A 170 16.44 -4.87 -6.29
N PRO A 171 16.13 -4.62 -7.59
CA PRO A 171 14.75 -4.55 -8.08
C PRO A 171 14.00 -5.87 -7.84
N LYS A 172 12.69 -5.78 -7.57
CA LYS A 172 11.83 -6.96 -7.30
C LYS A 172 11.70 -7.90 -8.53
N SER A 173 11.84 -7.39 -9.73
CA SER A 173 11.74 -8.15 -10.97
C SER A 173 12.90 -9.12 -11.24
N GLY A 174 14.03 -8.98 -10.53
CA GLY A 174 15.21 -9.85 -10.69
C GLY A 174 15.27 -10.95 -9.64
N ASP A 175 15.95 -12.08 -9.96
CA ASP A 175 16.10 -13.22 -9.04
C ASP A 175 16.79 -12.83 -7.74
N THR A 176 17.84 -12.00 -7.79
CA THR A 176 18.55 -11.50 -6.59
C THR A 176 17.63 -10.65 -5.70
N GLY A 177 16.81 -9.80 -6.32
CA GLY A 177 15.87 -8.97 -5.57
C GLY A 177 14.75 -9.77 -4.94
N ARG A 178 14.26 -10.81 -5.61
CA ARG A 178 13.27 -11.74 -5.07
C ARG A 178 13.87 -12.58 -3.92
N ALA A 179 15.06 -13.13 -4.10
CA ALA A 179 15.75 -13.88 -3.05
C ALA A 179 16.00 -13.04 -1.79
N ALA A 180 16.36 -11.76 -1.95
CA ALA A 180 16.54 -10.86 -0.82
C ALA A 180 15.23 -10.60 -0.06
N ARG A 181 14.07 -10.47 -0.76
CA ARG A 181 12.75 -10.33 -0.12
C ARG A 181 12.33 -11.59 0.60
N PHE A 182 12.57 -12.76 0.01
CA PHE A 182 12.32 -14.05 0.66
C PHE A 182 13.14 -14.20 1.94
N ALA A 183 14.43 -13.82 1.92
CA ALA A 183 15.27 -13.85 3.12
C ALA A 183 14.76 -12.96 4.25
N VAL A 184 14.12 -11.82 3.94
CA VAL A 184 13.43 -11.00 4.95
C VAL A 184 12.18 -11.74 5.45
N LEU A 185 11.32 -12.24 4.57
CA LEU A 185 10.11 -12.98 4.95
C LEU A 185 10.42 -14.20 5.83
N ASP A 186 11.51 -14.92 5.56
CA ASP A 186 11.98 -16.04 6.38
C ASP A 186 12.22 -15.67 7.85
N THR A 187 12.51 -14.41 8.13
CA THR A 187 12.78 -13.93 9.49
C THR A 187 11.58 -13.33 10.21
N VAL A 188 10.51 -12.96 9.46
CA VAL A 188 9.44 -12.12 10.01
C VAL A 188 8.03 -12.70 9.85
N LEU A 189 7.83 -13.72 9.00
CA LEU A 189 6.51 -14.26 8.73
C LEU A 189 6.52 -15.79 8.59
N ASN A 190 6.11 -16.49 9.65
CA ASN A 190 5.99 -17.94 9.60
C ASN A 190 4.93 -18.38 8.57
N GLY A 191 5.19 -19.46 7.86
CA GLY A 191 4.24 -20.03 6.89
C GLY A 191 4.16 -19.30 5.54
N TRP A 192 4.87 -18.19 5.33
CA TRP A 192 4.83 -17.41 4.11
C TRP A 192 5.14 -18.24 2.85
N ALA A 193 6.09 -19.16 2.93
CA ALA A 193 6.51 -19.97 1.78
C ALA A 193 5.42 -20.94 1.33
N SER A 194 4.61 -21.48 2.26
CA SER A 194 3.43 -22.29 1.92
C SER A 194 2.44 -21.45 1.14
N ILE A 195 2.04 -20.30 1.70
CA ILE A 195 1.09 -19.37 1.04
C ILE A 195 1.59 -18.93 -0.33
N TYR A 196 2.88 -18.58 -0.45
CA TYR A 196 3.45 -18.21 -1.74
C TYR A 196 3.32 -19.35 -2.77
N ASN A 197 3.66 -20.59 -2.38
CA ASN A 197 3.58 -21.75 -3.27
C ASN A 197 2.13 -22.12 -3.62
N ASP A 198 1.23 -22.08 -2.64
CA ASP A 198 -0.18 -22.38 -2.82
C ASP A 198 -0.84 -21.37 -3.78
N ALA A 199 -0.61 -20.07 -3.57
CA ALA A 199 -1.07 -19.03 -4.50
C ALA A 199 -0.43 -19.16 -5.88
N CYS A 200 0.87 -19.53 -5.95
CA CYS A 200 1.53 -19.80 -7.22
C CYS A 200 0.94 -20.98 -8.01
N ASN A 201 0.37 -21.96 -7.34
CA ASN A 201 -0.26 -23.12 -7.93
C ASN A 201 -1.73 -22.86 -8.30
N GLU A 202 -2.43 -22.02 -7.53
CA GLU A 202 -3.84 -21.71 -7.70
C GLU A 202 -4.08 -20.67 -8.80
N TYR A 203 -3.25 -19.58 -8.85
CA TYR A 203 -3.47 -18.47 -9.78
C TYR A 203 -2.45 -18.44 -10.92
N TYR A 204 -2.93 -18.18 -12.14
CA TYR A 204 -2.04 -17.89 -13.26
C TYR A 204 -1.33 -16.54 -13.05
N ARG A 205 -0.11 -16.42 -13.58
CA ARG A 205 0.68 -15.17 -13.49
C ARG A 205 0.01 -13.95 -14.13
N LYS A 206 -0.91 -14.16 -15.05
CA LYS A 206 -1.69 -13.10 -15.69
C LYS A 206 -2.83 -12.58 -14.81
N GLU A 207 -3.24 -13.34 -13.81
CA GLU A 207 -4.28 -13.01 -12.83
C GLU A 207 -3.65 -12.35 -11.60
N VAL A 208 -2.66 -13.05 -11.00
CA VAL A 208 -1.89 -12.58 -9.85
C VAL A 208 -0.41 -12.73 -10.16
N ALA A 209 0.32 -11.63 -10.29
CA ALA A 209 1.75 -11.69 -10.53
C ALA A 209 2.49 -12.17 -9.27
N ARG A 210 3.68 -12.74 -9.46
CA ARG A 210 4.45 -13.31 -8.32
C ARG A 210 4.93 -12.24 -7.34
N ASP A 211 5.12 -11.02 -7.81
CA ASP A 211 5.43 -9.86 -6.97
C ASP A 211 4.22 -9.37 -6.19
N ASP A 212 2.99 -9.44 -6.71
CA ASP A 212 1.77 -9.09 -5.97
C ASP A 212 1.61 -9.99 -4.72
N ILE A 213 1.92 -11.30 -4.86
CA ILE A 213 1.90 -12.24 -3.72
C ILE A 213 2.94 -11.84 -2.66
N VAL A 214 4.16 -11.51 -3.09
CA VAL A 214 5.25 -11.12 -2.19
C VAL A 214 4.94 -9.79 -1.50
N ASP A 215 4.34 -8.86 -2.21
CA ASP A 215 3.95 -7.56 -1.69
C ASP A 215 2.82 -7.71 -0.64
N ALA A 216 1.79 -8.52 -0.89
CA ALA A 216 0.77 -8.83 0.12
C ALA A 216 1.35 -9.56 1.36
N LEU A 217 2.32 -10.47 1.17
CA LEU A 217 2.98 -11.18 2.28
C LEU A 217 3.78 -10.24 3.19
N VAL A 218 4.54 -9.31 2.63
CA VAL A 218 5.30 -8.35 3.47
C VAL A 218 4.38 -7.38 4.19
N LEU A 219 3.26 -6.97 3.58
CA LEU A 219 2.24 -6.19 4.27
C LEU A 219 1.64 -7.00 5.43
N CYS A 220 1.45 -8.32 5.29
CA CYS A 220 0.95 -9.18 6.34
C CYS A 220 1.95 -9.29 7.52
N ALA A 221 3.26 -9.38 7.24
CA ALA A 221 4.28 -9.31 8.27
C ALA A 221 4.28 -7.95 8.98
N ALA A 222 4.10 -6.86 8.21
CA ALA A 222 4.04 -5.50 8.73
C ALA A 222 2.79 -5.26 9.61
N ALA A 223 1.64 -5.75 9.17
CA ALA A 223 0.36 -5.55 9.86
C ALA A 223 0.31 -6.21 11.25
N GLN A 224 1.14 -7.19 11.52
CA GLN A 224 1.26 -7.85 12.81
C GLN A 224 2.12 -7.07 13.81
N GLN A 225 2.74 -5.98 13.40
CA GLN A 225 3.61 -5.13 14.22
C GLN A 225 2.89 -3.83 14.64
N PRO A 226 3.37 -3.15 15.68
CA PRO A 226 3.06 -1.74 15.87
C PRO A 226 3.42 -0.96 14.60
N LEU A 227 2.57 -0.02 14.21
CA LEU A 227 2.73 0.76 13.00
C LEU A 227 2.99 2.23 13.32
N THR A 228 3.77 2.88 12.48
CA THR A 228 3.97 4.33 12.47
C THR A 228 3.43 4.93 11.18
N SER A 229 2.90 6.15 11.27
CA SER A 229 2.34 6.89 10.13
C SER A 229 3.36 7.87 9.55
N LEU A 230 3.35 8.00 8.23
CA LEU A 230 4.05 9.04 7.48
C LEU A 230 3.00 9.91 6.75
N PRO A 231 2.91 11.21 7.09
CA PRO A 231 3.49 11.90 8.25
C PRO A 231 2.86 11.41 9.57
N ALA A 232 3.48 11.76 10.71
CA ALA A 232 2.97 11.39 12.04
C ALA A 232 1.57 11.99 12.33
N GLN A 233 1.26 13.12 11.72
CA GLN A 233 -0.05 13.76 11.75
C GLN A 233 -0.52 13.97 10.30
N PRO A 234 -1.14 12.96 9.69
CA PRO A 234 -1.57 13.05 8.32
C PRO A 234 -2.73 14.04 8.16
N PRO A 235 -2.69 14.88 7.12
CA PRO A 235 -3.87 15.66 6.75
C PRO A 235 -4.91 14.75 6.09
N ASP A 236 -6.17 15.08 6.28
CA ASP A 236 -7.25 14.49 5.49
C ASP A 236 -7.34 15.16 4.10
N ASP A 237 -7.77 14.40 3.11
CA ASP A 237 -8.14 14.96 1.83
C ASP A 237 -9.51 15.68 1.90
N GLU A 238 -9.94 16.29 0.79
CA GLU A 238 -11.24 17.01 0.71
C GLU A 238 -12.47 16.13 1.00
N ARG A 239 -12.30 14.81 1.02
CA ARG A 239 -13.35 13.82 1.25
C ARG A 239 -13.24 13.17 2.63
N GLY A 240 -12.29 13.61 3.47
CA GLY A 240 -12.07 13.12 4.83
C GLY A 240 -11.29 11.82 4.93
N LEU A 241 -10.58 11.41 3.86
CA LEU A 241 -9.69 10.28 3.88
C LEU A 241 -8.26 10.72 4.24
N PRO A 242 -7.60 10.10 5.23
CA PRO A 242 -6.27 10.49 5.65
C PRO A 242 -5.22 10.19 4.58
N MET A 243 -4.39 11.18 4.23
CA MET A 243 -3.26 11.03 3.31
C MET A 243 -2.03 10.55 4.10
N ARG A 244 -1.93 9.24 4.30
CA ARG A 244 -0.85 8.61 5.07
C ARG A 244 -0.36 7.32 4.41
N ILE A 245 0.90 6.98 4.66
CA ILE A 245 1.47 5.65 4.43
C ILE A 245 1.95 5.12 5.77
N VAL A 246 1.56 3.88 6.14
CA VAL A 246 2.03 3.27 7.37
C VAL A 246 3.11 2.22 7.11
N ALA A 247 3.96 2.00 8.11
CA ALA A 247 4.98 0.96 8.10
C ALA A 247 5.27 0.50 9.54
N PRO A 248 5.91 -0.67 9.74
CA PRO A 248 6.26 -1.15 11.08
C PRO A 248 7.10 -0.16 11.88
N ASP A 249 6.79 0.02 13.15
CA ASP A 249 7.56 0.84 14.09
C ASP A 249 8.52 -0.03 14.91
N ILE A 250 9.53 -0.61 14.25
CA ILE A 250 10.42 -1.61 14.85
C ILE A 250 11.72 -1.02 15.38
N ASP A 251 12.13 0.20 14.97
CA ASP A 251 13.45 0.74 15.31
C ASP A 251 13.43 2.21 15.77
N PRO A 252 13.83 2.46 17.05
CA PRO A 252 14.01 3.83 17.55
C PRO A 252 15.07 4.64 16.77
N ALA A 253 16.01 4.00 16.07
CA ALA A 253 17.02 4.69 15.28
C ALA A 253 16.42 5.39 14.04
N TRP A 254 15.30 4.95 13.55
CA TRP A 254 14.59 5.60 12.44
C TRP A 254 14.00 6.96 12.82
N SER A 255 13.56 7.12 14.05
CA SER A 255 13.10 8.41 14.57
C SER A 255 14.22 9.46 14.61
N ARG A 256 15.48 9.03 14.81
CA ARG A 256 16.64 9.94 14.84
C ARG A 256 17.03 10.52 13.48
N TYR A 257 16.70 9.85 12.35
CA TYR A 257 16.94 10.37 11.00
C TYR A 257 15.90 11.42 10.58
N VAL A 258 14.74 11.50 11.27
CA VAL A 258 13.72 12.54 11.03
C VAL A 258 14.25 13.91 11.47
N ASP A 259 14.92 13.98 12.63
CA ASP A 259 15.44 15.23 13.18
C ASP A 259 16.58 15.87 12.37
N LEU A 260 17.23 15.11 11.48
CA LEU A 260 18.32 15.62 10.63
C LEU A 260 17.82 16.14 9.28
N ALA A 261 16.62 15.77 8.84
CA ALA A 261 16.03 16.23 7.58
C ALA A 261 15.13 17.47 7.75
N GLU A 262 14.79 17.82 9.00
CA GLU A 262 14.03 19.03 9.37
C GLU A 262 14.93 20.21 9.79
N ARG A 263 16.27 20.05 9.71
CA ARG A 263 17.26 21.13 9.92
C ARG A 263 17.94 21.48 8.61
#